data_7373e474ca77a6dbab4df00c5074f29f
#
_entry.id   7373e474ca77a6dbab4df00c5074f29f
#
_cell.length_a   1.000
_cell.length_b   1.000
_cell.length_c   1.000
_cell.angle_alpha   90.00
_cell.angle_beta   90.00
_cell.angle_gamma   90.00
#
_symmetry.space_group_name_H-M   'P 1'
#
loop_
_entity.id
_entity.type
_entity.pdbx_description
1 polymer ?
#
loop_
_entity_poly.entity_id
_entity_poly.type
_entity_poly.pdbx_seq_one_letter_code
_entity_poly.pdbx_strand_id
1 'polypeptide(L)'
;MDRVEVVCVTMGQKDLTIADKMHITGDAVFGNQADGYRKETQLNAGRTLRMITTDTRGVGFNRNIALLHAAGDILLFADDDICYADGYADGVRRAYAQHPDADMILFSLDITQGGRVIRQVKNRDGRLRFHRALRYGTCVCSIRRDSQRRANIWFSTIFGGGTNYAHGEDTLFLCDAFRRGLRVYTSSFCLGTCAKDASTCFHGFDEKYFYDQGVLYRAAFGAA
;
A
#
# COMPACT_ATOMS: atom_id res chain seq x y z
N MET A 1 -11.89 -14.72 13.34
CA MET A 1 -10.46 -14.48 12.97
C MET A 1 -10.44 -13.36 11.96
N ASP A 2 -9.62 -12.31 12.19
CA ASP A 2 -9.60 -11.12 11.32
C ASP A 2 -9.29 -11.52 9.86
N ARG A 3 -10.10 -11.04 8.94
CA ARG A 3 -9.96 -11.29 7.51
C ARG A 3 -8.98 -10.30 6.91
N VAL A 4 -7.81 -10.80 6.47
CA VAL A 4 -6.80 -9.99 5.77
C VAL A 4 -7.17 -9.92 4.30
N GLU A 5 -7.21 -8.71 3.75
CA GLU A 5 -7.46 -8.44 2.34
C GLU A 5 -6.36 -7.58 1.75
N VAL A 6 -5.79 -8.03 0.64
CA VAL A 6 -4.82 -7.24 -0.12
C VAL A 6 -5.55 -6.14 -0.90
N VAL A 7 -5.10 -4.90 -0.73
CA VAL A 7 -5.59 -3.71 -1.46
C VAL A 7 -4.49 -3.28 -2.41
N CYS A 8 -4.59 -3.71 -3.64
CA CYS A 8 -3.54 -3.55 -4.66
C CYS A 8 -3.91 -2.51 -5.70
N VAL A 9 -2.91 -1.78 -6.19
CA VAL A 9 -3.03 -0.90 -7.36
C VAL A 9 -2.23 -1.46 -8.52
N THR A 10 -2.80 -1.34 -9.72
CA THR A 10 -2.20 -1.85 -10.95
C THR A 10 -2.68 -1.06 -12.16
N MET A 11 -2.10 -1.32 -13.32
CA MET A 11 -2.46 -0.69 -14.59
C MET A 11 -2.57 -1.71 -15.71
N GLY A 12 -3.55 -1.54 -16.61
CA GLY A 12 -3.67 -2.30 -17.86
C GLY A 12 -3.96 -3.78 -17.68
N GLN A 13 -4.39 -4.23 -16.50
CA GLN A 13 -4.73 -5.64 -16.30
C GLN A 13 -6.04 -5.97 -17.02
N LYS A 14 -6.04 -7.12 -17.67
CA LYS A 14 -7.21 -7.62 -18.40
C LYS A 14 -8.10 -8.51 -17.52
N ASP A 15 -7.53 -9.16 -16.51
CA ASP A 15 -8.19 -10.14 -15.66
C ASP A 15 -7.51 -10.23 -14.27
N LEU A 16 -8.01 -11.13 -13.45
CA LEU A 16 -7.55 -11.33 -12.06
C LEU A 16 -6.35 -12.31 -11.92
N THR A 17 -5.71 -12.73 -13.01
CA THR A 17 -4.53 -13.63 -12.96
C THR A 17 -3.31 -12.98 -12.27
N ILE A 18 -3.31 -11.66 -12.15
CA ILE A 18 -2.31 -10.93 -11.37
C ILE A 18 -2.24 -11.41 -9.91
N ALA A 19 -3.36 -11.85 -9.32
CA ALA A 19 -3.38 -12.39 -7.95
C ALA A 19 -2.47 -13.62 -7.79
N ASP A 20 -2.41 -14.48 -8.81
CA ASP A 20 -1.56 -15.67 -8.79
C ASP A 20 -0.08 -15.30 -8.98
N LYS A 21 0.22 -14.31 -9.83
CA LYS A 21 1.58 -13.77 -10.00
C LYS A 21 2.13 -13.15 -8.71
N MET A 22 1.27 -12.52 -7.93
CA MET A 22 1.58 -11.93 -6.63
C MET A 22 1.55 -12.94 -5.48
N HIS A 23 1.29 -14.24 -5.72
CA HIS A 23 1.08 -15.28 -4.71
C HIS A 23 0.02 -14.91 -3.65
N ILE A 24 -1.05 -14.22 -4.06
CA ILE A 24 -2.15 -13.87 -3.16
C ILE A 24 -3.01 -15.11 -2.93
N THR A 25 -3.00 -15.63 -1.70
CA THR A 25 -3.77 -16.83 -1.30
C THR A 25 -5.09 -16.50 -0.60
N GLY A 26 -5.30 -15.23 -0.22
CA GLY A 26 -6.49 -14.74 0.45
C GLY A 26 -7.32 -13.78 -0.42
N ASP A 27 -8.20 -13.03 0.23
CA ASP A 27 -9.01 -11.99 -0.42
C ASP A 27 -8.14 -10.85 -0.96
N ALA A 28 -8.54 -10.30 -2.11
CA ALA A 28 -7.90 -9.11 -2.67
C ALA A 28 -8.89 -8.22 -3.43
N VAL A 29 -8.59 -6.92 -3.42
CA VAL A 29 -9.24 -5.92 -4.27
C VAL A 29 -8.17 -5.14 -5.04
N PHE A 30 -8.34 -5.06 -6.34
CA PHE A 30 -7.44 -4.38 -7.27
C PHE A 30 -8.10 -3.11 -7.79
N GLY A 31 -7.46 -1.96 -7.63
CA GLY A 31 -7.72 -0.76 -8.41
C GLY A 31 -6.90 -0.85 -9.69
N ASN A 32 -7.55 -0.91 -10.84
CA ASN A 32 -6.88 -1.07 -12.14
C ASN A 32 -7.11 0.17 -12.99
N GLN A 33 -6.02 0.85 -13.35
CA GLN A 33 -6.08 1.98 -14.30
C GLN A 33 -6.03 1.44 -15.74
N ALA A 34 -7.15 1.48 -16.42
CA ALA A 34 -7.26 1.11 -17.84
C ALA A 34 -8.47 1.82 -18.46
N ASP A 35 -8.70 1.63 -19.76
CA ASP A 35 -9.79 2.30 -20.44
C ASP A 35 -11.17 1.80 -19.97
N GLY A 36 -12.08 2.73 -19.76
CA GLY A 36 -13.48 2.49 -19.39
C GLY A 36 -13.68 2.13 -17.92
N TYR A 37 -14.92 1.77 -17.59
CA TYR A 37 -15.32 1.32 -16.26
C TYR A 37 -15.75 -0.15 -16.30
N ARG A 38 -15.14 -0.97 -15.45
CA ARG A 38 -15.47 -2.40 -15.30
C ARG A 38 -15.30 -2.85 -13.86
N LYS A 39 -16.22 -3.67 -13.40
CA LYS A 39 -16.14 -4.34 -12.10
C LYS A 39 -16.21 -5.85 -12.28
N GLU A 40 -15.20 -6.53 -11.80
CA GLU A 40 -15.12 -7.99 -11.84
C GLU A 40 -15.04 -8.54 -10.42
N THR A 41 -15.65 -9.70 -10.21
CA THR A 41 -15.56 -10.45 -8.96
C THR A 41 -15.44 -11.91 -9.27
N GLN A 42 -14.43 -12.55 -8.68
CA GLN A 42 -14.20 -13.99 -8.78
C GLN A 42 -14.17 -14.58 -7.37
N LEU A 43 -14.97 -15.65 -7.20
CA LEU A 43 -14.99 -16.49 -6.01
C LEU A 43 -14.31 -17.81 -6.36
N ASN A 44 -13.17 -18.10 -5.74
CA ASN A 44 -12.42 -19.31 -6.03
C ASN A 44 -11.74 -19.82 -4.76
N ALA A 45 -11.90 -21.12 -4.47
CA ALA A 45 -11.23 -21.81 -3.35
C ALA A 45 -11.32 -21.06 -1.99
N GLY A 46 -12.45 -20.43 -1.71
CA GLY A 46 -12.69 -19.71 -0.46
C GLY A 46 -12.09 -18.30 -0.39
N ARG A 47 -11.49 -17.79 -1.47
CA ARG A 47 -11.02 -16.40 -1.59
C ARG A 47 -11.93 -15.59 -2.51
N THR A 48 -12.08 -14.32 -2.23
CA THR A 48 -12.79 -13.34 -3.07
C THR A 48 -11.79 -12.39 -3.71
N LEU A 49 -11.69 -12.40 -5.02
CA LEU A 49 -10.90 -11.46 -5.80
C LEU A 49 -11.83 -10.47 -6.48
N ARG A 50 -11.51 -9.18 -6.39
CA ARG A 50 -12.27 -8.09 -7.02
C ARG A 50 -11.34 -7.19 -7.80
N MET A 51 -11.73 -6.76 -8.98
CA MET A 51 -11.04 -5.73 -9.76
C MET A 51 -12.01 -4.64 -10.16
N ILE A 52 -11.65 -3.42 -9.86
CA ILE A 52 -12.37 -2.21 -10.27
C ILE A 52 -11.47 -1.48 -11.25
N THR A 53 -11.84 -1.52 -12.53
CA THR A 53 -11.15 -0.82 -13.61
C THR A 53 -11.78 0.55 -13.81
N THR A 54 -10.95 1.57 -13.91
CA THR A 54 -11.36 2.96 -14.22
C THR A 54 -10.35 3.61 -15.15
N ASP A 55 -10.82 4.56 -15.95
CA ASP A 55 -10.00 5.40 -16.83
C ASP A 55 -9.33 6.60 -16.14
N THR A 56 -9.47 6.66 -14.80
CA THR A 56 -8.85 7.70 -13.98
C THR A 56 -7.33 7.57 -13.95
N ARG A 57 -6.63 8.68 -13.72
CA ARG A 57 -5.18 8.72 -13.59
C ARG A 57 -4.77 9.14 -12.18
N GLY A 58 -3.64 8.58 -11.71
CA GLY A 58 -3.07 8.87 -10.40
C GLY A 58 -3.17 7.71 -9.42
N VAL A 59 -2.02 7.29 -8.88
CA VAL A 59 -1.91 6.14 -7.98
C VAL A 59 -2.75 6.31 -6.71
N GLY A 60 -2.78 7.52 -6.12
CA GLY A 60 -3.59 7.80 -4.94
C GLY A 60 -5.08 7.67 -5.20
N PHE A 61 -5.55 8.13 -6.37
CA PHE A 61 -6.94 7.96 -6.79
C PHE A 61 -7.28 6.47 -6.94
N ASN A 62 -6.41 5.72 -7.58
CA ASN A 62 -6.59 4.28 -7.79
C ASN A 62 -6.60 3.49 -6.47
N ARG A 63 -5.71 3.84 -5.50
CA ARG A 63 -5.74 3.27 -4.14
C ARG A 63 -7.06 3.58 -3.42
N ASN A 64 -7.59 4.79 -3.55
CA ASN A 64 -8.86 5.17 -2.94
C ASN A 64 -10.04 4.38 -3.53
N ILE A 65 -10.04 4.11 -4.84
CA ILE A 65 -11.03 3.24 -5.48
C ILE A 65 -10.97 1.83 -4.88
N ALA A 66 -9.77 1.23 -4.80
CA ALA A 66 -9.60 -0.09 -4.19
C ALA A 66 -10.07 -0.08 -2.72
N LEU A 67 -9.72 0.97 -1.96
CA LEU A 67 -10.09 1.14 -0.56
C LEU A 67 -11.61 1.23 -0.34
N LEU A 68 -12.33 1.94 -1.22
CA LEU A 68 -13.79 2.04 -1.19
C LEU A 68 -14.47 0.68 -1.35
N HIS A 69 -13.86 -0.23 -2.09
CA HIS A 69 -14.37 -1.56 -2.36
C HIS A 69 -13.80 -2.65 -1.43
N ALA A 70 -12.88 -2.29 -0.53
CA ALA A 70 -12.29 -3.20 0.44
C ALA A 70 -13.30 -3.66 1.51
N ALA A 71 -13.28 -4.97 1.83
CA ALA A 71 -14.22 -5.60 2.75
C ALA A 71 -13.52 -6.40 3.88
N GLY A 72 -12.20 -6.57 3.84
CA GLY A 72 -11.41 -7.23 4.89
C GLY A 72 -11.42 -6.44 6.20
N ASP A 73 -11.10 -7.08 7.30
CA ASP A 73 -10.97 -6.43 8.61
C ASP A 73 -9.62 -5.73 8.74
N ILE A 74 -8.58 -6.33 8.14
CA ILE A 74 -7.23 -5.80 8.00
C ILE A 74 -6.94 -5.63 6.51
N LEU A 75 -6.63 -4.42 6.10
CA LEU A 75 -6.31 -4.04 4.73
C LEU A 75 -4.79 -3.98 4.57
N LEU A 76 -4.23 -4.81 3.70
CA LEU A 76 -2.80 -4.88 3.40
C LEU A 76 -2.55 -4.21 2.04
N PHE A 77 -1.92 -3.04 2.04
CA PHE A 77 -1.64 -2.32 0.79
C PHE A 77 -0.54 -2.98 -0.02
N ALA A 78 -0.69 -2.95 -1.33
CA ALA A 78 0.28 -3.52 -2.27
C ALA A 78 0.37 -2.69 -3.56
N ASP A 79 1.55 -2.71 -4.16
CA ASP A 79 1.76 -2.44 -5.57
C ASP A 79 1.86 -3.79 -6.32
N ASP A 80 1.69 -3.80 -7.62
CA ASP A 80 1.56 -5.04 -8.43
C ASP A 80 2.90 -5.77 -8.71
N ASP A 81 3.99 -5.24 -8.16
CA ASP A 81 5.33 -5.80 -8.19
C ASP A 81 5.71 -6.61 -6.93
N ILE A 82 4.74 -6.77 -5.99
CA ILE A 82 4.94 -7.58 -4.79
C ILE A 82 4.60 -9.04 -5.06
N CYS A 83 5.49 -9.94 -4.61
CA CYS A 83 5.25 -11.37 -4.52
C CYS A 83 5.27 -11.78 -3.05
N TYR A 84 4.11 -12.21 -2.52
CA TYR A 84 3.96 -12.55 -1.11
C TYR A 84 4.61 -13.88 -0.77
N ALA A 85 5.17 -13.97 0.44
CA ALA A 85 5.64 -15.21 1.02
C ALA A 85 4.46 -16.11 1.44
N ASP A 86 4.70 -17.42 1.47
CA ASP A 86 3.72 -18.38 2.00
C ASP A 86 3.30 -18.01 3.42
N GLY A 87 2.00 -18.08 3.70
CA GLY A 87 1.46 -17.75 5.00
C GLY A 87 1.51 -16.26 5.39
N TYR A 88 1.68 -15.36 4.43
CA TYR A 88 1.73 -13.90 4.70
C TYR A 88 0.52 -13.41 5.50
N ALA A 89 -0.68 -13.88 5.18
CA ALA A 89 -1.90 -13.46 5.86
C ALA A 89 -1.92 -13.89 7.34
N ASP A 90 -1.37 -15.07 7.66
CA ASP A 90 -1.20 -15.53 9.04
C ASP A 90 -0.12 -14.70 9.76
N GLY A 91 0.95 -14.33 9.07
CA GLY A 91 1.96 -13.43 9.61
C GLY A 91 1.37 -12.08 10.00
N VAL A 92 0.53 -11.50 9.12
CA VAL A 92 -0.19 -10.25 9.40
C VAL A 92 -1.10 -10.41 10.62
N ARG A 93 -1.91 -11.47 10.67
CA ARG A 93 -2.80 -11.74 11.82
C ARG A 93 -2.03 -11.88 13.13
N ARG A 94 -0.90 -12.61 13.13
CA ARG A 94 -0.03 -12.76 14.33
C ARG A 94 0.51 -11.40 14.80
N ALA A 95 0.93 -10.53 13.90
CA ALA A 95 1.42 -9.20 14.27
C ALA A 95 0.33 -8.36 14.95
N TYR A 96 -0.91 -8.40 14.46
CA TYR A 96 -2.04 -7.73 15.14
C TYR A 96 -2.44 -8.40 16.47
N ALA A 97 -2.28 -9.71 16.59
CA ALA A 97 -2.49 -10.40 17.86
C ALA A 97 -1.44 -10.02 18.93
N GLN A 98 -0.20 -9.78 18.50
CA GLN A 98 0.88 -9.30 19.39
C GLN A 98 0.68 -7.82 19.78
N HIS A 99 0.02 -7.02 18.94
CA HIS A 99 -0.27 -5.62 19.17
C HIS A 99 -1.78 -5.35 18.99
N PRO A 100 -2.63 -5.79 19.92
CA PRO A 100 -4.08 -5.72 19.78
C PRO A 100 -4.62 -4.28 19.71
N ASP A 101 -3.86 -3.34 20.23
CA ASP A 101 -4.15 -1.91 20.16
C ASP A 101 -3.65 -1.23 18.88
N ALA A 102 -2.94 -1.94 17.98
CA ALA A 102 -2.44 -1.38 16.74
C ALA A 102 -3.59 -1.05 15.78
N ASP A 103 -3.61 0.18 15.28
CA ASP A 103 -4.48 0.62 14.20
C ASP A 103 -3.83 0.33 12.84
N MET A 104 -2.49 0.43 12.75
CA MET A 104 -1.68 0.21 11.55
C MET A 104 -0.38 -0.51 11.91
N ILE A 105 0.07 -1.44 11.06
CA ILE A 105 1.36 -2.12 11.20
C ILE A 105 2.13 -2.05 9.87
N LEU A 106 3.42 -1.70 9.96
CA LEU A 106 4.35 -1.68 8.84
C LEU A 106 5.29 -2.89 8.93
N PHE A 107 5.38 -3.65 7.87
CA PHE A 107 6.10 -4.92 7.79
C PHE A 107 7.48 -4.78 7.17
N SER A 108 8.28 -5.84 7.28
CA SER A 108 9.52 -5.99 6.52
C SER A 108 9.22 -6.46 5.10
N LEU A 109 10.10 -6.12 4.16
CA LEU A 109 9.99 -6.49 2.75
C LEU A 109 11.39 -6.56 2.14
N ASP A 110 11.65 -7.55 1.30
CA ASP A 110 12.88 -7.67 0.53
C ASP A 110 12.68 -7.07 -0.87
N ILE A 111 13.59 -6.19 -1.28
CA ILE A 111 13.57 -5.58 -2.62
C ILE A 111 14.55 -6.33 -3.49
N THR A 112 14.07 -6.85 -4.63
CA THR A 112 14.85 -7.66 -5.55
C THR A 112 15.04 -6.97 -6.89
N GLN A 113 16.11 -7.31 -7.59
CA GLN A 113 16.38 -6.95 -8.98
C GLN A 113 17.07 -8.13 -9.66
N GLY A 114 16.54 -8.56 -10.80
CA GLY A 114 17.05 -9.75 -11.49
C GLY A 114 17.09 -11.00 -10.59
N GLY A 115 16.09 -11.15 -9.69
CA GLY A 115 15.98 -12.27 -8.76
C GLY A 115 16.94 -12.22 -7.55
N ARG A 116 17.75 -11.17 -7.39
CA ARG A 116 18.65 -11.01 -6.25
C ARG A 116 18.16 -9.93 -5.32
N VAL A 117 18.25 -10.16 -4.00
CA VAL A 117 17.92 -9.13 -2.99
C VAL A 117 18.97 -8.03 -3.04
N ILE A 118 18.56 -6.81 -3.40
CA ILE A 118 19.42 -5.62 -3.47
C ILE A 118 19.24 -4.70 -2.24
N ARG A 119 18.10 -4.77 -1.58
CA ARG A 119 17.77 -3.97 -0.40
C ARG A 119 16.75 -4.70 0.46
N GLN A 120 16.83 -4.51 1.77
CA GLN A 120 15.86 -5.06 2.71
C GLN A 120 15.25 -3.93 3.54
N VAL A 121 13.93 -3.86 3.56
CA VAL A 121 13.20 -3.04 4.54
C VAL A 121 13.07 -3.91 5.78
N LYS A 122 14.05 -3.82 6.69
CA LYS A 122 14.06 -4.57 7.96
C LYS A 122 13.48 -3.75 9.09
N ASN A 123 12.47 -4.28 9.74
CA ASN A 123 11.86 -3.71 10.92
C ASN A 123 12.21 -4.52 12.18
N ARG A 124 12.04 -3.89 13.33
CA ARG A 124 11.92 -4.54 14.64
C ARG A 124 10.50 -4.37 15.12
N ASP A 125 10.01 -5.32 15.90
CA ASP A 125 8.67 -5.22 16.47
C ASP A 125 8.60 -4.05 17.47
N GLY A 126 7.51 -3.27 17.41
CA GLY A 126 7.30 -2.20 18.36
C GLY A 126 6.57 -0.96 17.81
N ARG A 127 6.31 -0.02 18.71
CA ARG A 127 5.62 1.23 18.41
C ARG A 127 6.48 2.12 17.51
N LEU A 128 5.92 2.60 16.40
CA LEU A 128 6.57 3.52 15.49
C LEU A 128 6.30 4.97 15.91
N ARG A 129 7.34 5.81 15.89
CA ARG A 129 7.24 7.25 16.09
C ARG A 129 7.17 7.97 14.75
N PHE A 130 6.45 9.08 14.70
CA PHE A 130 6.18 9.88 13.50
C PHE A 130 7.43 10.14 12.64
N HIS A 131 8.51 10.65 13.23
CA HIS A 131 9.72 11.01 12.50
C HIS A 131 10.42 9.82 11.79
N ARG A 132 10.11 8.58 12.18
CA ARG A 132 10.62 7.36 11.54
C ARG A 132 9.67 6.82 10.46
N ALA A 133 8.44 7.31 10.40
CA ALA A 133 7.43 6.82 9.46
C ALA A 133 7.69 7.28 8.02
N LEU A 134 8.31 8.46 7.85
CA LEU A 134 8.50 9.11 6.55
C LEU A 134 9.39 8.36 5.55
N ARG A 135 10.05 7.31 6.00
CA ARG A 135 10.91 6.44 5.14
C ARG A 135 10.17 5.26 4.52
N TYR A 136 8.91 5.06 4.88
CA TYR A 136 8.14 3.91 4.41
C TYR A 136 7.22 4.30 3.26
N GLY A 137 7.13 3.40 2.27
CA GLY A 137 6.04 3.39 1.30
C GLY A 137 4.84 2.60 1.84
N THR A 138 3.68 2.76 1.24
CA THR A 138 2.47 2.06 1.67
C THR A 138 2.47 0.57 1.33
N CYS A 139 3.28 0.12 0.40
CA CYS A 139 3.41 -1.30 0.02
C CYS A 139 3.85 -2.24 1.16
N VAL A 140 4.34 -1.71 2.28
CA VAL A 140 4.63 -2.48 3.50
C VAL A 140 3.60 -2.25 4.61
N CYS A 141 2.55 -1.48 4.37
CA CYS A 141 1.59 -1.06 5.37
C CYS A 141 0.34 -1.93 5.37
N SER A 142 -0.15 -2.22 6.57
CA SER A 142 -1.52 -2.67 6.76
C SER A 142 -2.24 -1.75 7.75
N ILE A 143 -3.57 -1.71 7.65
CA ILE A 143 -4.42 -0.90 8.53
C ILE A 143 -5.70 -1.66 8.85
N ARG A 144 -6.21 -1.55 10.09
CA ARG A 144 -7.57 -1.97 10.39
C ARG A 144 -8.55 -1.11 9.63
N ARG A 145 -9.46 -1.74 8.89
CA ARG A 145 -10.46 -1.02 8.08
C ARG A 145 -11.28 -0.04 8.92
N ASP A 146 -11.68 -0.45 10.12
CA ASP A 146 -12.48 0.42 11.00
C ASP A 146 -11.66 1.63 11.51
N SER A 147 -10.35 1.45 11.72
CA SER A 147 -9.45 2.55 12.07
C SER A 147 -9.29 3.53 10.91
N GLN A 148 -9.13 3.04 9.69
CA GLN A 148 -9.08 3.88 8.49
C GLN A 148 -10.38 4.69 8.31
N ARG A 149 -11.54 4.04 8.46
CA ARG A 149 -12.86 4.68 8.34
C ARG A 149 -13.10 5.70 9.45
N ARG A 150 -12.83 5.34 10.70
CA ARG A 150 -12.98 6.24 11.85
C ARG A 150 -12.08 7.47 11.74
N ALA A 151 -10.84 7.28 11.31
CA ALA A 151 -9.88 8.37 11.10
C ALA A 151 -10.17 9.17 9.82
N ASN A 152 -10.98 8.63 8.91
CA ASN A 152 -11.30 9.20 7.60
C ASN A 152 -10.05 9.64 6.83
N ILE A 153 -9.05 8.73 6.73
CA ILE A 153 -7.81 8.97 5.99
C ILE A 153 -7.85 8.35 4.60
N TRP A 154 -7.40 9.11 3.62
CA TRP A 154 -7.41 8.76 2.20
C TRP A 154 -6.08 9.14 1.57
N PHE A 155 -5.76 8.50 0.46
CA PHE A 155 -4.59 8.90 -0.33
C PHE A 155 -4.83 10.22 -1.05
N SER A 156 -3.78 11.05 -1.12
CA SER A 156 -3.84 12.28 -1.90
C SER A 156 -4.05 11.96 -3.39
N THR A 157 -4.92 12.73 -4.05
CA THR A 157 -5.20 12.59 -5.49
C THR A 157 -4.37 13.55 -6.36
N ILE A 158 -3.57 14.41 -5.74
CA ILE A 158 -2.70 15.37 -6.43
C ILE A 158 -1.21 15.05 -6.27
N PHE A 159 -0.86 14.09 -5.40
CA PHE A 159 0.47 13.56 -5.21
C PHE A 159 0.52 12.09 -5.66
N GLY A 160 1.71 11.63 -6.10
CA GLY A 160 1.97 10.26 -6.54
C GLY A 160 2.04 10.09 -8.04
N GLY A 161 2.45 8.92 -8.49
CA GLY A 161 2.62 8.62 -9.90
C GLY A 161 1.36 8.91 -10.72
N GLY A 162 1.53 9.56 -11.86
CA GLY A 162 0.44 9.94 -12.77
C GLY A 162 -0.33 11.21 -12.36
N THR A 163 0.20 12.01 -11.42
CA THR A 163 -0.40 13.27 -10.96
C THR A 163 0.55 14.46 -11.15
N ASN A 164 0.12 15.65 -10.69
CA ASN A 164 0.91 16.88 -10.80
C ASN A 164 2.24 16.81 -10.03
N TYR A 165 2.23 16.18 -8.84
CA TYR A 165 3.41 15.98 -8.00
C TYR A 165 3.75 14.49 -7.99
N ALA A 166 4.88 14.14 -8.61
CA ALA A 166 5.23 12.78 -8.99
C ALA A 166 5.35 11.77 -7.83
N HIS A 167 5.39 12.22 -6.57
CA HIS A 167 5.53 11.37 -5.39
C HIS A 167 4.95 12.03 -4.14
N GLY A 168 4.75 11.26 -3.06
CA GLY A 168 4.40 11.78 -1.73
C GLY A 168 3.05 11.37 -1.19
N GLU A 169 2.21 10.68 -1.95
CA GLU A 169 0.90 10.18 -1.48
C GLU A 169 1.04 9.23 -0.30
N ASP A 170 2.08 8.38 -0.31
CA ASP A 170 2.41 7.46 0.79
C ASP A 170 2.80 8.22 2.06
N THR A 171 3.67 9.22 1.90
CA THR A 171 4.11 10.07 3.01
C THR A 171 2.93 10.81 3.63
N LEU A 172 2.05 11.40 2.81
CA LEU A 172 0.87 12.12 3.30
C LEU A 172 -0.12 11.20 4.00
N PHE A 173 -0.35 10.00 3.47
CA PHE A 173 -1.21 9.00 4.09
C PHE A 173 -0.70 8.61 5.50
N LEU A 174 0.62 8.39 5.63
CA LEU A 174 1.24 8.10 6.92
C LEU A 174 1.19 9.32 7.87
N CYS A 175 1.45 10.52 7.36
CA CYS A 175 1.31 11.75 8.16
C CYS A 175 -0.10 11.89 8.71
N ASP A 176 -1.11 11.67 7.89
CA ASP A 176 -2.51 11.76 8.30
C ASP A 176 -2.88 10.67 9.32
N ALA A 177 -2.36 9.46 9.18
CA ALA A 177 -2.53 8.41 10.18
C ALA A 177 -2.06 8.87 11.58
N PHE A 178 -0.87 9.46 11.66
CA PHE A 178 -0.36 9.99 12.93
C PHE A 178 -1.14 11.21 13.44
N ARG A 179 -1.51 12.15 12.56
CA ARG A 179 -2.29 13.34 12.92
C ARG A 179 -3.67 13.00 13.47
N ARG A 180 -4.26 11.93 12.94
CA ARG A 180 -5.55 11.40 13.42
C ARG A 180 -5.40 10.52 14.66
N GLY A 181 -4.20 10.42 15.23
CA GLY A 181 -3.94 9.70 16.48
C GLY A 181 -3.92 8.17 16.33
N LEU A 182 -3.75 7.63 15.13
CA LEU A 182 -3.65 6.20 14.93
C LEU A 182 -2.37 5.64 15.58
N ARG A 183 -2.49 4.48 16.17
CA ARG A 183 -1.38 3.76 16.80
C ARG A 183 -0.69 2.90 15.75
N VAL A 184 0.48 3.36 15.34
CA VAL A 184 1.28 2.74 14.28
C VAL A 184 2.40 1.92 14.90
N TYR A 185 2.53 0.68 14.45
CA TYR A 185 3.56 -0.26 14.87
C TYR A 185 4.41 -0.71 13.68
N THR A 186 5.50 -1.37 13.96
CA THR A 186 6.32 -2.10 12.97
C THR A 186 6.38 -3.56 13.36
N SER A 187 6.49 -4.45 12.36
CA SER A 187 6.72 -5.88 12.55
C SER A 187 7.96 -6.34 11.78
N SER A 188 8.72 -7.21 12.41
CA SER A 188 9.88 -7.88 11.80
C SER A 188 9.49 -8.94 10.76
N PHE A 189 8.21 -9.34 10.73
CA PHE A 189 7.71 -10.30 9.76
C PHE A 189 7.91 -9.78 8.33
N CYS A 190 8.55 -10.58 7.46
CA CYS A 190 8.77 -10.25 6.06
C CYS A 190 7.57 -10.71 5.22
N LEU A 191 6.91 -9.76 4.54
CA LEU A 191 5.75 -10.05 3.70
C LEU A 191 6.10 -10.84 2.43
N GLY A 192 7.32 -10.74 1.94
CA GLY A 192 7.76 -11.32 0.68
C GLY A 192 8.78 -10.45 -0.03
N THR A 193 8.71 -10.38 -1.34
CA THR A 193 9.62 -9.62 -2.19
C THR A 193 8.89 -8.59 -3.05
N CYS A 194 9.57 -7.50 -3.38
CA CYS A 194 9.13 -6.50 -4.36
C CYS A 194 10.17 -6.44 -5.47
N ALA A 195 9.76 -6.70 -6.70
CA ALA A 195 10.63 -6.71 -7.86
C ALA A 195 10.83 -5.28 -8.38
N LYS A 196 12.07 -4.77 -8.30
CA LYS A 196 12.40 -3.43 -8.81
C LYS A 196 13.04 -3.53 -10.20
N ASP A 197 12.31 -4.06 -11.18
CA ASP A 197 12.84 -4.23 -12.53
C ASP A 197 12.68 -2.96 -13.41
N ALA A 198 11.70 -2.09 -13.13
CA ALA A 198 11.57 -0.75 -13.71
C ALA A 198 10.72 0.15 -12.81
N SER A 199 11.27 1.28 -12.35
CA SER A 199 10.47 2.33 -11.72
C SER A 199 9.84 3.18 -12.80
N THR A 200 8.53 3.20 -12.89
CA THR A 200 7.77 4.06 -13.84
C THR A 200 7.65 5.51 -13.34
N CYS A 201 8.02 5.79 -12.09
CA CYS A 201 7.75 7.08 -11.44
C CYS A 201 9.00 7.90 -11.09
N PHE A 202 10.20 7.29 -11.07
CA PHE A 202 11.43 8.01 -10.72
C PHE A 202 12.32 8.21 -11.96
N HIS A 203 12.46 9.46 -12.38
CA HIS A 203 13.24 9.86 -13.56
C HIS A 203 14.59 10.54 -13.22
N GLY A 204 14.98 10.54 -11.94
CA GLY A 204 16.21 11.17 -11.45
C GLY A 204 15.95 12.37 -10.54
N PHE A 205 17.04 12.99 -10.08
CA PHE A 205 17.02 14.18 -9.22
C PHE A 205 17.11 15.44 -10.08
N ASP A 206 16.03 15.83 -10.75
CA ASP A 206 15.90 17.04 -11.54
C ASP A 206 15.25 18.20 -10.73
N GLU A 207 15.12 19.37 -11.35
CA GLU A 207 14.48 20.55 -10.72
C GLU A 207 13.05 20.26 -10.31
N LYS A 208 12.30 19.51 -11.14
CA LYS A 208 10.93 19.13 -10.83
C LYS A 208 10.86 18.25 -9.59
N TYR A 209 11.77 17.28 -9.44
CA TYR A 209 11.83 16.44 -8.25
C TYR A 209 11.99 17.28 -6.97
N PHE A 210 12.94 18.24 -6.97
CA PHE A 210 13.15 19.08 -5.80
C PHE A 210 12.01 20.06 -5.54
N TYR A 211 11.37 20.57 -6.58
CA TYR A 211 10.16 21.38 -6.45
C TYR A 211 9.02 20.58 -5.82
N ASP A 212 8.72 19.39 -6.35
CA ASP A 212 7.68 18.49 -5.84
C ASP A 212 7.96 18.10 -4.38
N GLN A 213 9.24 17.89 -4.03
CA GLN A 213 9.66 17.61 -2.65
C GLN A 213 9.38 18.79 -1.70
N GLY A 214 9.62 20.01 -2.15
CA GLY A 214 9.28 21.22 -1.39
C GLY A 214 7.78 21.35 -1.14
N VAL A 215 6.96 21.11 -2.17
CA VAL A 215 5.49 21.11 -2.06
C VAL A 215 5.01 20.00 -1.13
N LEU A 216 5.60 18.81 -1.21
CA LEU A 216 5.30 17.70 -0.31
C LEU A 216 5.60 18.07 1.15
N TYR A 217 6.77 18.64 1.43
CA TYR A 217 7.11 19.06 2.80
C TYR A 217 6.16 20.13 3.33
N ARG A 218 5.77 21.08 2.48
CA ARG A 218 4.76 22.06 2.84
C ARG A 218 3.42 21.42 3.17
N ALA A 219 2.96 20.44 2.40
CA ALA A 219 1.74 19.69 2.64
C ALA A 219 1.85 18.81 3.91
N ALA A 220 3.00 18.16 4.08
CA ALA A 220 3.25 17.26 5.19
C ALA A 220 3.46 17.95 6.54
N PHE A 221 4.01 19.16 6.59
CA PHE A 221 4.40 19.82 7.86
C PHE A 221 3.74 21.18 8.08
N GLY A 222 3.01 21.72 7.12
CA GLY A 222 2.41 23.04 7.19
C GLY A 222 3.41 24.16 6.89
N ALA A 223 2.99 25.42 7.07
CA ALA A 223 3.92 26.55 7.13
C ALA A 223 4.72 26.45 8.43
N ALA A 224 6.04 26.49 8.31
CA ALA A 224 6.89 26.77 9.45
C ALA A 224 6.65 28.19 9.94
#